data_1d061ce24ce44a7f97da29be31f463f0
#
_entry.id   1d061ce24ce44a7f97da29be31f463f0
#
_cell.length_a   1.000
_cell.length_b   1.000
_cell.length_c   1.000
_cell.angle_alpha   90.00
_cell.angle_beta   90.00
_cell.angle_gamma   90.00
#
_symmetry.space_group_name_H-M   'P 1'
#
loop_
_entity.id
_entity.type
_entity.pdbx_description
1 polymer ?
#
loop_
_entity_poly.entity_id
_entity_poly.type
_entity_poly.pdbx_seq_one_letter_code
_entity_poly.pdbx_strand_id
1 'polypeptide(L)'
;PEKSVMEIRKPEKEPEPEQGRTAAQESLKPEQLSPARTDIIAAIRDDWMGRTPEAQQQTLIMAELNADRHAINEAIHVARHEKGDTGAEERTFTVLEPLRVPDNALRAAETFAEYTGSVAMMNERYWMVADVNPQDGVVTLRNTDGESVLISPQQNIAQDISLFTHRELTLSQGDRVRFTRSDT
;
A
#
# COMPACT_ATOMS: atom_id res chain seq x y z
N PRO A 1 -5.96 -22.63 -24.40
CA PRO A 1 -6.47 -21.68 -23.46
C PRO A 1 -5.61 -20.42 -23.54
N GLU A 2 -6.17 -19.38 -24.19
CA GLU A 2 -5.51 -18.08 -24.29
C GLU A 2 -5.48 -17.45 -22.89
N LYS A 3 -4.27 -17.16 -22.42
CA LYS A 3 -4.09 -16.34 -21.23
C LYS A 3 -4.40 -14.90 -21.63
N SER A 4 -5.56 -14.39 -21.27
CA SER A 4 -5.86 -12.97 -21.42
C SER A 4 -5.08 -12.18 -20.38
N VAL A 5 -4.16 -11.34 -20.83
CA VAL A 5 -3.43 -10.39 -20.01
C VAL A 5 -4.06 -9.02 -20.25
N MET A 6 -4.68 -8.46 -19.21
CA MET A 6 -5.11 -7.06 -19.22
C MET A 6 -4.03 -6.23 -18.53
N GLU A 7 -3.45 -5.30 -19.25
CA GLU A 7 -2.43 -4.38 -18.76
C GLU A 7 -3.02 -2.98 -18.67
N ILE A 8 -2.99 -2.41 -17.47
CA ILE A 8 -3.29 -0.98 -17.29
C ILE A 8 -2.05 -0.20 -17.67
N ARG A 9 -2.05 0.38 -18.88
CA ARG A 9 -0.99 1.29 -19.31
C ARG A 9 -1.20 2.65 -18.66
N LYS A 10 -0.08 3.30 -18.32
CA LYS A 10 -0.10 4.71 -17.90
C LYS A 10 -0.86 5.53 -18.95
N PRO A 11 -1.85 6.34 -18.56
CA PRO A 11 -2.40 7.34 -19.47
C PRO A 11 -1.27 8.26 -19.95
N GLU A 12 -1.30 8.64 -21.20
CA GLU A 12 -0.38 9.64 -21.77
C GLU A 12 -0.37 10.89 -20.89
N LYS A 13 0.84 11.39 -20.66
CA LYS A 13 1.24 12.50 -19.81
C LYS A 13 0.15 13.54 -19.60
N GLU A 14 -0.55 13.50 -18.47
CA GLU A 14 -1.32 14.67 -17.99
C GLU A 14 -0.35 15.82 -17.68
N PRO A 15 -0.77 17.08 -17.82
CA PRO A 15 0.08 18.23 -17.53
C PRO A 15 0.65 18.14 -16.12
N GLU A 16 1.94 18.40 -16.00
CA GLU A 16 2.70 18.33 -14.75
C GLU A 16 1.96 19.04 -13.62
N PRO A 17 1.69 18.38 -12.47
CA PRO A 17 1.18 19.06 -11.30
C PRO A 17 2.23 20.03 -10.77
N GLU A 18 1.76 21.20 -10.41
CA GLU A 18 2.53 22.31 -9.86
C GLU A 18 3.55 21.84 -8.82
N GLN A 19 4.75 22.39 -8.95
CA GLN A 19 5.93 22.21 -8.10
C GLN A 19 5.58 22.21 -6.61
N GLY A 20 5.90 21.12 -5.89
CA GLY A 20 5.95 21.12 -4.43
C GLY A 20 5.40 19.90 -3.69
N ARG A 21 4.93 18.87 -4.38
CA ARG A 21 4.51 17.62 -3.70
C ARG A 21 5.57 16.55 -3.90
N THR A 22 6.09 16.04 -2.80
CA THR A 22 7.00 14.90 -2.84
C THR A 22 6.24 13.59 -3.07
N ALA A 23 6.84 12.63 -3.77
CA ALA A 23 6.29 11.30 -4.02
C ALA A 23 5.81 10.59 -2.72
N ALA A 24 6.39 10.96 -1.58
CA ALA A 24 6.04 10.50 -0.25
C ALA A 24 4.67 10.99 0.23
N GLN A 25 4.35 12.26 -0.02
CA GLN A 25 3.06 12.84 0.38
C GLN A 25 1.90 12.31 -0.47
N GLU A 26 2.18 11.90 -1.71
CA GLU A 26 1.20 11.22 -2.56
C GLU A 26 0.89 9.80 -2.04
N SER A 27 1.87 9.10 -1.49
CA SER A 27 1.67 7.75 -0.93
C SER A 27 0.83 7.72 0.34
N LEU A 28 0.71 8.85 1.05
CA LEU A 28 -0.05 8.97 2.31
C LEU A 28 -1.49 9.45 2.14
N LYS A 29 -1.87 9.92 0.94
CA LYS A 29 -3.24 10.37 0.64
C LYS A 29 -3.99 9.29 -0.12
N PRO A 30 -5.29 9.06 0.20
CA PRO A 30 -6.13 8.26 -0.68
C PRO A 30 -6.14 8.93 -2.06
N GLU A 31 -5.52 8.28 -3.03
CA GLU A 31 -5.45 8.76 -4.40
C GLU A 31 -6.86 8.76 -4.99
N GLN A 32 -7.37 9.93 -5.36
CA GLN A 32 -8.60 10.01 -6.13
C GLN A 32 -8.28 9.56 -7.55
N LEU A 33 -8.86 8.42 -7.92
CA LEU A 33 -8.72 7.89 -9.27
C LEU A 33 -9.35 8.85 -10.29
N SER A 34 -8.67 9.07 -11.42
CA SER A 34 -9.28 9.79 -12.53
C SER A 34 -10.47 9.01 -13.10
N PRO A 35 -11.46 9.67 -13.74
CA PRO A 35 -12.60 8.97 -14.34
C PRO A 35 -12.18 7.84 -15.29
N ALA A 36 -11.17 8.06 -16.11
CA ALA A 36 -10.66 7.05 -17.04
C ALA A 36 -10.10 5.82 -16.31
N ARG A 37 -9.40 6.00 -15.17
CA ARG A 37 -8.90 4.88 -14.34
C ARG A 37 -10.06 4.12 -13.69
N THR A 38 -11.08 4.82 -13.24
CA THR A 38 -12.30 4.21 -12.68
C THR A 38 -12.99 3.32 -13.71
N ASP A 39 -13.12 3.78 -14.96
CA ASP A 39 -13.73 3.00 -16.04
C ASP A 39 -12.92 1.74 -16.36
N ILE A 40 -11.59 1.83 -16.37
CA ILE A 40 -10.70 0.67 -16.58
C ILE A 40 -10.85 -0.35 -15.46
N ILE A 41 -10.89 0.09 -14.20
CA ILE A 41 -11.07 -0.77 -13.04
C ILE A 41 -12.43 -1.47 -13.10
N ALA A 42 -13.49 -0.76 -13.47
CA ALA A 42 -14.81 -1.33 -13.66
C ALA A 42 -14.82 -2.40 -14.78
N ALA A 43 -14.18 -2.13 -15.91
CA ALA A 43 -14.07 -3.09 -17.02
C ALA A 43 -13.30 -4.37 -16.60
N ILE A 44 -12.21 -4.23 -15.83
CA ILE A 44 -11.45 -5.37 -15.30
C ILE A 44 -12.31 -6.20 -14.32
N ARG A 45 -13.02 -5.53 -13.41
CA ARG A 45 -13.96 -6.18 -12.49
C ARG A 45 -15.02 -6.97 -13.25
N ASP A 46 -15.66 -6.37 -14.25
CA ASP A 46 -16.76 -6.96 -14.99
C ASP A 46 -16.29 -8.16 -15.83
N ASP A 47 -15.13 -8.05 -16.48
CA ASP A 47 -14.51 -9.16 -17.19
C ASP A 47 -14.20 -10.32 -16.23
N TRP A 48 -13.61 -10.05 -15.07
CA TRP A 48 -13.27 -11.06 -14.08
C TRP A 48 -14.54 -11.72 -13.49
N MET A 49 -15.54 -10.92 -13.16
CA MET A 49 -16.84 -11.42 -12.64
C MET A 49 -17.64 -12.24 -13.65
N GLY A 50 -17.48 -11.97 -14.95
CA GLY A 50 -18.09 -12.72 -16.04
C GLY A 50 -17.45 -14.08 -16.32
N ARG A 51 -16.28 -14.38 -15.74
CA ARG A 51 -15.55 -15.64 -15.96
C ARG A 51 -16.12 -16.76 -15.11
N THR A 52 -15.94 -18.01 -15.57
CA THR A 52 -16.28 -19.19 -14.74
C THR A 52 -15.33 -19.29 -13.54
N PRO A 53 -15.73 -19.97 -12.44
CA PRO A 53 -14.87 -20.14 -11.27
C PRO A 53 -13.50 -20.74 -11.58
N GLU A 54 -13.43 -21.68 -12.53
CA GLU A 54 -12.18 -22.30 -12.99
C GLU A 54 -11.30 -21.28 -13.74
N ALA A 55 -11.90 -20.46 -14.60
CA ALA A 55 -11.21 -19.41 -15.32
C ALA A 55 -10.70 -18.31 -14.36
N GLN A 56 -11.49 -17.93 -13.35
CA GLN A 56 -11.07 -17.00 -12.29
C GLN A 56 -9.85 -17.51 -11.53
N GLN A 57 -9.83 -18.83 -11.20
CA GLN A 57 -8.68 -19.43 -10.50
C GLN A 57 -7.39 -19.44 -11.34
N GLN A 58 -7.51 -19.46 -12.65
CA GLN A 58 -6.40 -19.47 -13.60
C GLN A 58 -6.02 -18.06 -14.08
N THR A 59 -6.75 -17.02 -13.64
CA THR A 59 -6.52 -15.63 -14.04
C THR A 59 -5.68 -14.92 -13.01
N LEU A 60 -4.61 -14.28 -13.44
CA LEU A 60 -3.80 -13.35 -12.67
C LEU A 60 -3.99 -11.94 -13.23
N ILE A 61 -4.44 -11.02 -12.39
CA ILE A 61 -4.50 -9.59 -12.71
C ILE A 61 -3.22 -8.96 -12.16
N MET A 62 -2.51 -8.25 -13.03
CA MET A 62 -1.29 -7.51 -12.65
C MET A 62 -1.51 -6.02 -12.86
N ALA A 63 -1.11 -5.22 -11.88
CA ALA A 63 -1.13 -3.77 -11.94
C ALA A 63 0.27 -3.23 -11.58
N GLU A 64 0.69 -2.19 -12.26
CA GLU A 64 1.99 -1.54 -12.01
C GLU A 64 1.99 -0.80 -10.67
N LEU A 65 0.90 -0.08 -10.37
CA LEU A 65 0.77 0.71 -9.15
C LEU A 65 0.01 -0.05 -8.07
N ASN A 66 0.44 0.12 -6.82
CA ASN A 66 -0.29 -0.44 -5.67
C ASN A 66 -1.70 0.11 -5.56
N ALA A 67 -1.90 1.41 -5.86
CA ALA A 67 -3.21 2.04 -5.87
C ALA A 67 -4.19 1.35 -6.83
N ASP A 68 -3.76 1.03 -8.06
CA ASP A 68 -4.58 0.28 -9.02
C ASP A 68 -4.89 -1.13 -8.53
N ARG A 69 -3.90 -1.82 -7.98
CA ARG A 69 -4.07 -3.16 -7.39
C ARG A 69 -5.11 -3.16 -6.27
N HIS A 70 -5.07 -2.14 -5.39
CA HIS A 70 -6.03 -2.00 -4.30
C HIS A 70 -7.43 -1.71 -4.84
N ALA A 71 -7.55 -0.77 -5.76
CA ALA A 71 -8.84 -0.39 -6.34
C ALA A 71 -9.49 -1.55 -7.11
N ILE A 72 -8.71 -2.37 -7.83
CA ILE A 72 -9.21 -3.57 -8.51
C ILE A 72 -9.69 -4.61 -7.48
N ASN A 73 -8.87 -4.87 -6.44
CA ASN A 73 -9.24 -5.83 -5.41
C ASN A 73 -10.51 -5.41 -4.67
N GLU A 74 -10.63 -4.13 -4.33
CA GLU A 74 -11.81 -3.57 -3.68
C GLU A 74 -13.04 -3.69 -4.59
N ALA A 75 -12.94 -3.32 -5.86
CA ALA A 75 -14.04 -3.40 -6.81
C ALA A 75 -14.52 -4.86 -7.01
N ILE A 76 -13.61 -5.83 -7.05
CA ILE A 76 -13.96 -7.25 -7.14
C ILE A 76 -14.56 -7.76 -5.84
N HIS A 77 -14.01 -7.35 -4.68
CA HIS A 77 -14.55 -7.72 -3.36
C HIS A 77 -16.01 -7.27 -3.23
N VAL A 78 -16.29 -5.99 -3.49
CA VAL A 78 -17.66 -5.44 -3.44
C VAL A 78 -18.60 -6.18 -4.39
N ALA A 79 -18.19 -6.41 -5.65
CA ALA A 79 -19.02 -7.11 -6.63
C ALA A 79 -19.33 -8.56 -6.24
N ARG A 80 -18.36 -9.27 -5.63
CA ARG A 80 -18.57 -10.64 -5.11
C ARG A 80 -19.51 -10.63 -3.92
N HIS A 81 -19.38 -9.65 -3.02
CA HIS A 81 -20.25 -9.51 -1.87
C HIS A 81 -21.69 -9.22 -2.29
N GLU A 82 -21.91 -8.29 -3.20
CA GLU A 82 -23.22 -7.96 -3.77
C GLU A 82 -23.87 -9.16 -4.48
N LYS A 83 -23.08 -9.97 -5.15
CA LYS A 83 -23.53 -11.21 -5.81
C LYS A 83 -23.84 -12.34 -4.83
N GLY A 84 -23.39 -12.24 -3.57
CA GLY A 84 -23.52 -13.30 -2.57
C GLY A 84 -22.49 -14.43 -2.72
N ASP A 85 -21.38 -14.19 -3.42
CA ASP A 85 -20.27 -15.15 -3.57
C ASP A 85 -19.36 -15.18 -2.32
N THR A 86 -19.57 -14.27 -1.36
CA THR A 86 -18.87 -14.18 -0.06
C THR A 86 -19.89 -14.18 1.08
N GLY A 87 -19.41 -14.43 2.33
CA GLY A 87 -20.25 -14.35 3.51
C GLY A 87 -20.78 -12.94 3.75
N ALA A 88 -21.97 -12.86 4.40
CA ALA A 88 -22.66 -11.59 4.66
C ALA A 88 -21.97 -10.72 5.72
N GLU A 89 -21.13 -11.31 6.58
CA GLU A 89 -20.37 -10.56 7.58
C GLU A 89 -19.06 -10.05 7.00
N GLU A 90 -18.87 -8.74 7.12
CA GLU A 90 -17.63 -8.06 6.78
C GLU A 90 -16.87 -7.68 8.05
N ARG A 91 -15.55 -7.79 8.00
CA ARG A 91 -14.65 -7.34 9.06
C ARG A 91 -13.55 -6.47 8.47
N THR A 92 -13.34 -5.32 9.08
CA THR A 92 -12.25 -4.41 8.71
C THR A 92 -11.05 -4.63 9.60
N PHE A 93 -9.89 -4.76 8.99
CA PHE A 93 -8.60 -4.94 9.64
C PHE A 93 -7.69 -3.78 9.27
N THR A 94 -6.96 -3.26 10.25
CA THR A 94 -5.85 -2.35 9.98
C THR A 94 -4.62 -3.20 9.66
N VAL A 95 -4.08 -3.04 8.45
CA VAL A 95 -2.89 -3.76 7.99
C VAL A 95 -1.75 -2.80 7.73
N LEU A 96 -0.52 -3.29 7.86
CA LEU A 96 0.67 -2.52 7.51
C LEU A 96 1.02 -2.76 6.04
N GLU A 97 1.10 -1.68 5.27
CA GLU A 97 1.52 -1.70 3.88
C GLU A 97 2.92 -1.09 3.73
N PRO A 98 3.88 -1.82 3.09
CA PRO A 98 5.22 -1.29 2.89
C PRO A 98 5.20 -0.03 2.03
N LEU A 99 5.88 1.00 2.50
CA LEU A 99 6.21 2.19 1.73
C LEU A 99 7.47 1.90 0.89
N ARG A 100 7.41 2.20 -0.40
CA ARG A 100 8.54 2.02 -1.30
C ARG A 100 9.49 3.22 -1.21
N VAL A 101 10.23 3.28 -0.11
CA VAL A 101 11.26 4.31 0.09
C VAL A 101 12.61 3.69 -0.28
N PRO A 102 13.39 4.29 -1.18
CA PRO A 102 14.72 3.80 -1.51
C PRO A 102 15.64 3.79 -0.28
N ASP A 103 16.48 2.75 -0.13
CA ASP A 103 17.37 2.59 1.02
C ASP A 103 18.32 3.77 1.22
N ASN A 104 18.77 4.38 0.13
CA ASN A 104 19.61 5.57 0.21
C ASN A 104 18.87 6.80 0.75
N ALA A 105 17.56 6.91 0.51
CA ALA A 105 16.74 7.98 1.05
C ALA A 105 16.47 7.78 2.56
N LEU A 106 16.37 6.54 3.03
CA LEU A 106 16.23 6.22 4.45
C LEU A 106 17.46 6.56 5.31
N ARG A 107 18.52 7.06 4.70
CA ARG A 107 19.72 7.57 5.41
C ARG A 107 19.61 9.04 5.80
N ALA A 108 18.59 9.74 5.31
CA ALA A 108 18.38 11.16 5.57
C ALA A 108 17.18 11.35 6.52
N ALA A 109 17.37 12.13 7.59
CA ALA A 109 16.29 12.44 8.53
C ALA A 109 15.15 13.19 7.85
N GLU A 110 15.44 14.00 6.85
CA GLU A 110 14.47 14.74 6.04
C GLU A 110 13.43 13.81 5.40
N THR A 111 13.87 12.62 4.96
CA THR A 111 12.96 11.61 4.42
C THR A 111 11.93 11.17 5.46
N PHE A 112 12.35 10.95 6.69
CA PHE A 112 11.42 10.55 7.76
C PHE A 112 10.42 11.65 8.11
N ALA A 113 10.76 12.93 7.92
CA ALA A 113 9.83 14.03 8.16
C ALA A 113 8.58 13.93 7.28
N GLU A 114 8.73 13.43 6.06
CA GLU A 114 7.62 13.21 5.14
C GLU A 114 6.71 12.04 5.58
N TYR A 115 7.24 11.13 6.39
CA TYR A 115 6.56 9.93 6.90
C TYR A 115 6.26 9.97 8.40
N THR A 116 6.20 11.14 9.02
CA THR A 116 5.79 11.28 10.41
C THR A 116 4.41 10.64 10.63
N GLY A 117 4.29 9.82 11.67
CA GLY A 117 3.07 9.03 11.94
C GLY A 117 3.03 7.67 11.24
N SER A 118 3.97 7.37 10.33
CA SER A 118 4.10 6.04 9.75
C SER A 118 4.75 5.06 10.74
N VAL A 119 4.73 3.78 10.39
CA VAL A 119 5.38 2.72 11.17
C VAL A 119 6.74 2.41 10.57
N ALA A 120 7.77 2.47 11.38
CA ALA A 120 9.11 2.00 11.05
C ALA A 120 9.31 0.61 11.67
N MET A 121 9.81 -0.34 10.88
CA MET A 121 10.31 -1.61 11.40
C MET A 121 11.84 -1.53 11.47
N MET A 122 12.37 -1.77 12.65
CA MET A 122 13.81 -1.74 12.94
C MET A 122 14.14 -2.83 13.95
N ASN A 123 15.12 -3.68 13.64
CA ASN A 123 15.51 -4.80 14.50
C ASN A 123 14.32 -5.70 14.88
N GLU A 124 13.49 -6.05 13.90
CA GLU A 124 12.30 -6.90 14.06
C GLU A 124 11.22 -6.32 15.01
N ARG A 125 11.31 -5.04 15.36
CA ARG A 125 10.33 -4.32 16.18
C ARG A 125 9.67 -3.21 15.39
N TYR A 126 8.40 -2.99 15.69
CA TYR A 126 7.61 -1.91 15.11
C TYR A 126 7.64 -0.67 15.99
N TRP A 127 7.84 0.47 15.35
CA TRP A 127 7.96 1.79 15.97
C TRP A 127 7.12 2.78 15.15
N MET A 128 6.50 3.72 15.79
CA MET A 128 5.91 4.87 15.12
C MET A 128 6.99 5.94 14.93
N VAL A 129 7.06 6.55 13.76
CA VAL A 129 7.85 7.77 13.52
C VAL A 129 7.15 8.92 14.23
N ALA A 130 7.59 9.23 15.47
CA ALA A 130 6.91 10.14 16.35
C ALA A 130 7.28 11.60 16.10
N ASP A 131 8.57 11.86 15.86
CA ASP A 131 9.10 13.20 15.64
C ASP A 131 10.39 13.14 14.82
N VAL A 132 10.67 14.18 14.08
CA VAL A 132 11.87 14.29 13.27
C VAL A 132 12.49 15.68 13.40
N ASN A 133 13.77 15.72 13.72
CA ASN A 133 14.56 16.95 13.68
C ASN A 133 15.57 16.87 12.52
N PRO A 134 15.24 17.42 11.34
CA PRO A 134 16.13 17.37 10.19
C PRO A 134 17.44 18.15 10.39
N GLN A 135 17.42 19.20 11.20
CA GLN A 135 18.61 20.04 11.45
C GLN A 135 19.69 19.29 12.22
N ASP A 136 19.26 18.48 13.19
CA ASP A 136 20.15 17.64 13.99
C ASP A 136 20.36 16.24 13.37
N GLY A 137 19.64 15.93 12.29
CA GLY A 137 19.69 14.64 11.61
C GLY A 137 19.16 13.48 12.48
N VAL A 138 18.15 13.75 13.33
CA VAL A 138 17.65 12.81 14.34
C VAL A 138 16.17 12.51 14.13
N VAL A 139 15.80 11.25 14.30
CA VAL A 139 14.43 10.75 14.26
C VAL A 139 14.09 10.11 15.61
N THR A 140 12.95 10.48 16.15
CA THR A 140 12.37 9.88 17.37
C THR A 140 11.38 8.80 16.95
N LEU A 141 11.68 7.57 17.32
CA LEU A 141 10.78 6.43 17.16
C LEU A 141 10.14 6.08 18.49
N ARG A 142 8.85 5.74 18.50
CA ARG A 142 8.11 5.36 19.72
C ARG A 142 7.35 4.05 19.48
N ASN A 143 7.42 3.13 20.43
CA ASN A 143 6.63 1.91 20.39
C ASN A 143 5.27 2.07 21.10
N THR A 144 4.45 1.02 21.05
CA THR A 144 3.14 0.97 21.70
C THR A 144 3.22 0.97 23.22
N ASP A 145 4.36 0.57 23.80
CA ASP A 145 4.59 0.54 25.23
C ASP A 145 5.04 1.90 25.80
N GLY A 146 5.17 2.90 24.91
CA GLY A 146 5.59 4.26 25.26
C GLY A 146 7.10 4.45 25.33
N GLU A 147 7.89 3.43 25.03
CA GLU A 147 9.34 3.56 24.90
C GLU A 147 9.68 4.40 23.70
N SER A 148 10.69 5.26 23.82
CA SER A 148 11.18 6.09 22.73
C SER A 148 12.66 5.85 22.51
N VAL A 149 13.06 5.79 21.24
CA VAL A 149 14.45 5.67 20.83
C VAL A 149 14.77 6.79 19.84
N LEU A 150 15.94 7.40 20.02
CA LEU A 150 16.49 8.37 19.08
C LEU A 150 17.45 7.66 18.15
N ILE A 151 17.25 7.83 16.86
CA ILE A 151 18.13 7.30 15.83
C ILE A 151 18.68 8.43 14.96
N SER A 152 19.92 8.27 14.51
CA SER A 152 20.50 9.08 13.43
C SER A 152 20.56 8.21 12.18
N PRO A 153 19.67 8.37 11.20
CA PRO A 153 19.63 7.51 10.01
C PRO A 153 20.95 7.45 9.26
N GLN A 154 21.70 8.56 9.26
CA GLN A 154 23.00 8.65 8.61
C GLN A 154 24.07 7.82 9.31
N GLN A 155 24.01 7.68 10.63
CA GLN A 155 24.99 6.95 11.43
C GLN A 155 24.62 5.47 11.61
N ASN A 156 23.31 5.15 11.58
CA ASN A 156 22.78 3.81 11.80
C ASN A 156 22.67 2.99 10.50
N ILE A 157 23.66 3.11 9.62
CA ILE A 157 23.70 2.47 8.29
C ILE A 157 23.54 0.92 8.35
N ALA A 158 23.84 0.32 9.50
CA ALA A 158 23.77 -1.15 9.69
C ALA A 158 22.38 -1.65 10.11
N GLN A 159 21.39 -0.78 10.30
CA GLN A 159 20.05 -1.18 10.70
C GLN A 159 19.14 -1.15 9.48
N ASP A 160 18.58 -2.31 9.13
CA ASP A 160 17.53 -2.41 8.13
C ASP A 160 16.27 -1.72 8.67
N ILE A 161 15.98 -0.55 8.13
CA ILE A 161 14.76 0.18 8.45
C ILE A 161 13.83 0.07 7.25
N SER A 162 12.61 -0.36 7.51
CA SER A 162 11.53 -0.38 6.51
C SER A 162 10.37 0.46 7.03
N LEU A 163 9.78 1.27 6.17
CA LEU A 163 8.62 2.09 6.51
C LEU A 163 7.32 1.46 6.00
N PHE A 164 6.26 1.62 6.78
CA PHE A 164 4.92 1.11 6.48
C PHE A 164 3.89 2.19 6.77
N THR A 165 2.80 2.16 6.03
CA THR A 165 1.60 2.93 6.34
C THR A 165 0.49 2.00 6.82
N HIS A 166 -0.45 2.55 7.59
CA HIS A 166 -1.66 1.84 7.94
C HIS A 166 -2.65 1.88 6.77
N ARG A 167 -3.27 0.75 6.48
CA ARG A 167 -4.36 0.65 5.52
C ARG A 167 -5.49 -0.20 6.11
N GLU A 168 -6.72 0.24 5.91
CA GLU A 168 -7.88 -0.57 6.19
C GLU A 168 -8.12 -1.58 5.08
N LEU A 169 -8.40 -2.81 5.47
CA LEU A 169 -8.73 -3.92 4.59
C LEU A 169 -9.99 -4.58 5.10
N THR A 170 -11.06 -4.50 4.30
CA THR A 170 -12.32 -5.18 4.59
C THR A 170 -12.32 -6.55 3.94
N LEU A 171 -12.67 -7.57 4.70
CA LEU A 171 -12.72 -8.97 4.28
C LEU A 171 -14.03 -9.60 4.69
N SER A 172 -14.53 -10.49 3.84
CA SER A 172 -15.68 -11.35 4.10
C SER A 172 -15.25 -12.82 4.13
N GLN A 173 -16.06 -13.67 4.74
CA GLN A 173 -15.85 -15.11 4.68
C GLN A 173 -15.87 -15.59 3.22
N GLY A 174 -14.84 -16.31 2.80
CA GLY A 174 -14.65 -16.78 1.41
C GLY A 174 -13.76 -15.89 0.55
N ASP A 175 -13.28 -14.77 1.09
CA ASP A 175 -12.23 -14.01 0.43
C ASP A 175 -10.89 -14.76 0.46
N ARG A 176 -10.13 -14.59 -0.61
CA ARG A 176 -8.79 -15.16 -0.71
C ARG A 176 -7.77 -14.12 -0.32
N VAL A 177 -7.01 -14.42 0.72
CA VAL A 177 -5.93 -13.57 1.20
C VAL A 177 -4.58 -14.21 0.97
N ARG A 178 -3.57 -13.38 0.72
CA ARG A 178 -2.17 -13.79 0.65
C ARG A 178 -1.37 -13.02 1.67
N PHE A 179 -0.74 -13.73 2.58
CA PHE A 179 0.27 -13.14 3.46
C PHE A 179 1.54 -12.89 2.67
N THR A 180 2.07 -11.68 2.74
CA THR A 180 3.29 -11.28 2.04
C THR A 180 4.53 -11.43 2.90
N ARG A 181 4.36 -11.63 4.21
CA ARG A 181 5.42 -11.87 5.17
C ARG A 181 4.94 -12.86 6.23
N SER A 182 5.77 -13.79 6.62
CA SER A 182 5.55 -14.65 7.78
C SER A 182 6.24 -14.00 8.98
N ASP A 183 5.51 -13.77 10.06
CA ASP A 183 6.11 -13.53 11.36
C ASP A 183 6.55 -14.91 11.88
N THR A 184 7.85 -15.12 11.96
CA THR A 184 8.46 -16.31 12.56
C THR A 184 8.79 -16.05 14.02
#